data_edf81d1290f58e84f627883fc619ecc4
#
_entry.id   edf81d1290f58e84f627883fc619ecc4
#
_cell.length_a   1.000
_cell.length_b   1.000
_cell.length_c   1.000
_cell.angle_alpha   90.00
_cell.angle_beta   90.00
_cell.angle_gamma   90.00
#
_symmetry.space_group_name_H-M   'P 1'
#
loop_
_entity.id
_entity.type
_entity.pdbx_description
1 polymer ?
#
loop_
_entity_poly.entity_id
_entity_poly.type
_entity_poly.pdbx_seq_one_letter_code
_entity_poly.pdbx_strand_id
1 'polypeptide(L)'
;MAGLFQVFFWITQDNRVSLIETPFEKVESLSYSPFEGYDKKVLSQKQIEEDVNMLSHITHKVRTYSTMDAKVILESTSKTEMPLDLGLWISGDHKENHLEILRAIELLKKYPDNIANVIVGNEVLLRADITETELFAYIDFMREFTNKPITSAETWDVWERIPELASHVDFITIHILPYWEKVPIEQFNSFIVEKYSVVKNLFPYKKINIGETGWPSHGYNNNSAVPSLKNQATAIRGFVNLAQENGWSYNIVEAFDQQWKGYDEGNVGQYWGIFTSDRELKFYLSGDIELNQYWLYQMIAAIIIGALITLYGLRNQRVNINHALAYSIAAQGMAFGIVMAVTYPFINYMNFGMWVMWGMGTFLMIPLVVITLAKANELFKVSIGIPPERLVPLDLRSENIPFVSIHVPAYKEQPHVLAETLRALSRLKYPNYEVLVIINNTPEEFYWKPIQELCKELGDKFVFMNITCTGFKAGALNAALEQTNKEAEIIAVIDADYVVESPWLVDLVPLFDDPKVAIVQAPQDHRDGDESILKAAMNAEYAGFFDIGMIDRNEENAIVVHGTMVMVRLSAMMEVGGWGTDTIVEDSELGLRLFEAGYIAHY
;
A
#
# COMPACT_ATOMS: atom_id res chain seq x y z
N MET A 1 -3.29 26.79 -3.54
CA MET A 1 -2.52 26.57 -2.28
C MET A 1 -2.38 25.09 -1.94
N ALA A 2 -3.47 24.30 -1.84
CA ALA A 2 -3.34 22.86 -1.53
C ALA A 2 -2.47 22.07 -2.53
N GLY A 3 -2.51 22.38 -3.83
CA GLY A 3 -1.60 21.77 -4.82
C GLY A 3 -0.12 22.11 -4.60
N LEU A 4 0.21 23.25 -3.99
CA LEU A 4 1.58 23.59 -3.61
C LEU A 4 2.12 22.68 -2.50
N PHE A 5 1.25 22.17 -1.64
CA PHE A 5 1.61 21.17 -0.64
C PHE A 5 2.11 19.87 -1.30
N GLN A 6 1.43 19.42 -2.36
CA GLN A 6 1.90 18.28 -3.15
C GLN A 6 3.26 18.55 -3.80
N VAL A 7 3.42 19.70 -4.45
CA VAL A 7 4.70 20.05 -5.09
C VAL A 7 5.84 20.04 -4.07
N PHE A 8 5.62 20.68 -2.91
CA PHE A 8 6.60 20.67 -1.82
C PHE A 8 6.91 19.25 -1.35
N PHE A 9 5.87 18.44 -1.11
CA PHE A 9 6.01 17.08 -0.62
C PHE A 9 6.80 16.19 -1.59
N TRP A 10 6.47 16.24 -2.90
CA TRP A 10 7.18 15.44 -3.91
C TRP A 10 8.62 15.90 -4.16
N ILE A 11 8.90 17.19 -4.05
CA ILE A 11 10.28 17.72 -4.16
C ILE A 11 11.12 17.30 -2.94
N THR A 12 10.53 17.24 -1.75
CA THR A 12 11.22 16.83 -0.51
C THR A 12 11.32 15.32 -0.33
N GLN A 13 10.54 14.53 -1.06
CA GLN A 13 10.78 13.10 -1.21
C GLN A 13 12.07 12.93 -2.02
N ASP A 14 13.10 12.44 -1.37
CA ASP A 14 14.46 12.32 -1.90
C ASP A 14 14.52 11.35 -3.09
N ASN A 15 14.03 11.80 -4.27
CA ASN A 15 14.05 11.01 -5.51
C ASN A 15 15.47 10.91 -6.08
N ARG A 16 16.43 11.67 -5.53
CA ARG A 16 17.82 11.66 -5.92
C ARG A 16 18.67 11.23 -4.75
N VAL A 17 19.54 10.26 -5.03
CA VAL A 17 20.50 9.76 -4.03
C VAL A 17 21.89 10.05 -4.53
N SER A 18 22.68 10.77 -3.71
CA SER A 18 24.11 10.95 -3.94
C SER A 18 24.83 9.67 -3.50
N LEU A 19 25.51 9.02 -4.41
CA LEU A 19 26.31 7.82 -4.18
C LEU A 19 27.79 8.12 -4.42
N ILE A 20 28.63 7.16 -4.09
CA ILE A 20 30.04 7.22 -4.47
C ILE A 20 30.14 7.44 -5.98
N GLU A 21 30.96 8.39 -6.38
CA GLU A 21 31.22 8.67 -7.78
C GLU A 21 32.51 7.98 -8.25
N THR A 22 32.56 7.66 -9.52
CA THR A 22 33.81 7.24 -10.15
C THR A 22 34.28 8.34 -11.08
N PRO A 23 35.60 8.71 -11.05
CA PRO A 23 36.15 9.71 -11.93
C PRO A 23 36.33 9.20 -13.36
N PHE A 24 36.01 7.93 -13.63
CA PHE A 24 36.23 7.31 -14.92
C PHE A 24 34.95 7.43 -15.78
N GLU A 25 35.17 7.83 -17.05
CA GLU A 25 34.06 7.96 -18.01
C GLU A 25 33.66 6.61 -18.63
N LYS A 26 34.60 5.64 -18.64
CA LYS A 26 34.39 4.32 -19.24
C LYS A 26 34.78 3.20 -18.29
N VAL A 27 34.05 2.10 -18.34
CA VAL A 27 34.42 0.83 -17.72
C VAL A 27 35.36 0.04 -18.62
N GLU A 28 36.12 -0.92 -18.06
CA GLU A 28 37.11 -1.69 -18.86
C GLU A 28 36.41 -2.59 -19.87
N SER A 29 35.42 -3.39 -19.47
CA SER A 29 34.71 -4.32 -20.34
C SER A 29 33.27 -4.51 -19.90
N LEU A 30 32.37 -4.75 -20.89
CA LEU A 30 30.96 -5.11 -20.70
C LEU A 30 30.63 -6.38 -21.46
N SER A 31 29.88 -7.30 -20.85
CA SER A 31 29.25 -8.40 -21.58
C SER A 31 28.16 -7.87 -22.52
N TYR A 32 28.20 -8.31 -23.78
CA TYR A 32 27.20 -7.92 -24.76
C TYR A 32 26.68 -9.15 -25.50
N SER A 33 25.35 -9.32 -25.45
CA SER A 33 24.62 -10.35 -26.18
C SER A 33 23.62 -9.69 -27.14
N PRO A 34 23.65 -9.99 -28.45
CA PRO A 34 22.87 -9.29 -29.48
C PRO A 34 21.43 -9.85 -29.61
N PHE A 35 20.71 -9.95 -28.47
CA PHE A 35 19.36 -10.51 -28.46
C PHE A 35 18.34 -9.53 -27.89
N GLU A 36 17.08 -9.70 -28.29
CA GLU A 36 15.92 -8.97 -27.77
C GLU A 36 14.75 -9.91 -27.44
N GLY A 37 13.87 -9.42 -26.56
CA GLY A 37 12.62 -10.09 -26.20
C GLY A 37 12.79 -11.39 -25.42
N TYR A 38 11.67 -11.99 -25.06
CA TYR A 38 11.63 -13.25 -24.31
C TYR A 38 12.05 -14.45 -25.18
N ASP A 39 11.82 -14.39 -26.49
CA ASP A 39 12.12 -15.46 -27.43
C ASP A 39 13.59 -15.49 -27.91
N LYS A 40 14.47 -14.69 -27.28
CA LYS A 40 15.91 -14.60 -27.63
C LYS A 40 16.12 -14.35 -29.12
N LYS A 41 15.42 -13.38 -29.69
CA LYS A 41 15.54 -13.06 -31.11
C LYS A 41 16.82 -12.27 -31.37
N VAL A 42 17.58 -12.68 -32.40
CA VAL A 42 18.78 -11.94 -32.80
C VAL A 42 18.41 -10.56 -33.34
N LEU A 43 19.11 -9.54 -32.89
CA LEU A 43 18.94 -8.14 -33.32
C LEU A 43 19.28 -7.97 -34.81
N SER A 44 18.71 -6.96 -35.47
CA SER A 44 19.10 -6.57 -36.81
C SER A 44 20.55 -6.03 -36.82
N GLN A 45 21.25 -6.19 -37.91
CA GLN A 45 22.61 -5.66 -38.09
C GLN A 45 22.71 -4.16 -37.77
N LYS A 46 21.68 -3.38 -38.18
CA LYS A 46 21.61 -1.96 -37.91
C LYS A 46 21.55 -1.68 -36.39
N GLN A 47 20.73 -2.44 -35.66
CA GLN A 47 20.62 -2.26 -34.20
C GLN A 47 21.93 -2.63 -33.49
N ILE A 48 22.62 -3.68 -33.94
CA ILE A 48 23.93 -4.07 -33.41
C ILE A 48 24.97 -2.97 -33.67
N GLU A 49 24.97 -2.33 -34.83
CA GLU A 49 25.84 -1.21 -35.14
C GLU A 49 25.54 0.01 -34.20
N GLU A 50 24.27 0.29 -33.95
CA GLU A 50 23.84 1.33 -33.02
C GLU A 50 24.27 1.00 -31.56
N ASP A 51 24.06 -0.24 -31.12
CA ASP A 51 24.45 -0.72 -29.79
C ASP A 51 25.99 -0.63 -29.62
N VAL A 52 26.77 -1.12 -30.59
CA VAL A 52 28.24 -1.06 -30.56
C VAL A 52 28.75 0.37 -30.54
N ASN A 53 28.15 1.26 -31.30
CA ASN A 53 28.49 2.68 -31.27
C ASN A 53 28.21 3.29 -29.90
N MET A 54 27.05 3.01 -29.29
CA MET A 54 26.70 3.46 -27.95
C MET A 54 27.70 2.94 -26.91
N LEU A 55 28.00 1.64 -26.94
CA LEU A 55 28.93 0.99 -26.02
C LEU A 55 30.36 1.56 -26.13
N SER A 56 30.79 1.96 -27.33
CA SER A 56 32.11 2.55 -27.55
C SER A 56 32.33 3.83 -26.75
N HIS A 57 31.27 4.52 -26.32
CA HIS A 57 31.35 5.69 -25.45
C HIS A 57 31.44 5.37 -23.96
N ILE A 58 31.09 4.11 -23.56
CA ILE A 58 30.95 3.73 -22.14
C ILE A 58 31.95 2.65 -21.72
N THR A 59 32.46 1.85 -22.67
CA THR A 59 33.42 0.78 -22.36
C THR A 59 34.62 0.82 -23.33
N HIS A 60 35.73 0.21 -22.90
CA HIS A 60 36.91 0.05 -23.73
C HIS A 60 36.86 -1.22 -24.60
N LYS A 61 36.13 -2.25 -24.16
CA LYS A 61 35.94 -3.50 -24.91
C LYS A 61 34.64 -4.18 -24.57
N VAL A 62 34.22 -5.14 -25.38
CA VAL A 62 33.07 -6.01 -25.10
C VAL A 62 33.49 -7.46 -24.98
N ARG A 63 32.73 -8.23 -24.22
CA ARG A 63 32.88 -9.67 -24.09
C ARG A 63 31.63 -10.37 -24.64
N THR A 64 31.84 -11.45 -25.41
CA THR A 64 30.78 -12.34 -25.90
C THR A 64 30.82 -13.69 -25.20
N TYR A 65 29.72 -14.45 -25.33
CA TYR A 65 29.60 -15.80 -24.74
C TYR A 65 29.69 -16.92 -25.78
N SER A 66 29.37 -16.64 -27.07
CA SER A 66 29.41 -17.61 -28.14
C SER A 66 30.02 -17.01 -29.40
N THR A 67 30.49 -17.90 -30.29
CA THR A 67 31.00 -17.49 -31.60
C THR A 67 29.91 -17.02 -32.56
N MET A 68 28.67 -17.44 -32.35
CA MET A 68 27.52 -16.95 -33.09
C MET A 68 27.24 -15.49 -32.81
N ASP A 69 27.27 -15.10 -31.50
CA ASP A 69 27.13 -13.72 -31.08
C ASP A 69 28.29 -12.86 -31.60
N ALA A 70 29.52 -13.38 -31.44
CA ALA A 70 30.72 -12.68 -31.83
C ALA A 70 30.77 -12.39 -33.34
N LYS A 71 30.26 -13.27 -34.18
CA LYS A 71 30.26 -13.08 -35.62
C LYS A 71 29.54 -11.80 -36.05
N VAL A 72 28.31 -11.61 -35.57
CA VAL A 72 27.51 -10.42 -35.94
C VAL A 72 28.06 -9.15 -35.31
N ILE A 73 28.66 -9.26 -34.12
CA ILE A 73 29.27 -8.13 -33.39
C ILE A 73 30.57 -7.72 -34.06
N LEU A 74 31.45 -8.66 -34.44
CA LEU A 74 32.74 -8.35 -35.10
C LEU A 74 32.57 -7.61 -36.40
N GLU A 75 31.53 -7.90 -37.17
CA GLU A 75 31.20 -7.16 -38.38
C GLU A 75 30.92 -5.66 -38.11
N SER A 76 30.43 -5.35 -36.90
CA SER A 76 30.14 -3.97 -36.45
C SER A 76 31.33 -3.36 -35.72
N THR A 77 32.00 -4.11 -34.83
CA THR A 77 33.15 -3.62 -34.04
C THR A 77 34.38 -3.29 -34.88
N SER A 78 34.56 -3.98 -36.02
CA SER A 78 35.64 -3.71 -36.97
C SER A 78 35.61 -2.29 -37.50
N LYS A 79 34.45 -1.60 -37.47
CA LYS A 79 34.32 -0.21 -37.89
C LYS A 79 34.64 0.81 -36.76
N THR A 80 34.56 0.38 -35.49
CA THR A 80 34.70 1.23 -34.32
C THR A 80 36.03 1.03 -33.57
N GLU A 81 36.92 0.14 -34.04
CA GLU A 81 38.17 -0.25 -33.38
C GLU A 81 38.02 -0.78 -31.94
N MET A 82 36.77 -1.13 -31.51
CA MET A 82 36.53 -1.63 -30.18
C MET A 82 36.95 -3.11 -30.07
N PRO A 83 37.86 -3.47 -29.15
CA PRO A 83 38.31 -4.84 -28.98
C PRO A 83 37.20 -5.73 -28.43
N LEU A 84 37.29 -7.03 -28.73
CA LEU A 84 36.33 -8.06 -28.29
C LEU A 84 37.05 -9.23 -27.63
N ASP A 85 36.57 -9.65 -26.45
CA ASP A 85 36.93 -10.93 -25.85
C ASP A 85 35.99 -12.01 -26.41
N LEU A 86 36.55 -12.91 -27.21
CA LEU A 86 35.81 -13.95 -27.94
C LEU A 86 35.47 -15.12 -27.01
N GLY A 87 34.20 -15.25 -26.64
CA GLY A 87 33.67 -16.41 -25.93
C GLY A 87 33.34 -17.57 -26.86
N LEU A 88 33.66 -18.78 -26.43
CA LEU A 88 33.21 -20.04 -27.00
C LEU A 88 32.27 -20.73 -26.03
N TRP A 89 31.04 -20.96 -26.45
CA TRP A 89 30.06 -21.66 -25.61
C TRP A 89 30.28 -23.17 -25.67
N ILE A 90 30.96 -23.72 -24.69
CA ILE A 90 31.17 -25.16 -24.58
C ILE A 90 30.07 -25.75 -23.70
N SER A 91 29.50 -26.88 -24.12
CA SER A 91 28.39 -27.57 -23.46
C SER A 91 28.55 -29.09 -23.52
N GLY A 92 27.57 -29.84 -23.03
CA GLY A 92 27.52 -31.30 -23.16
C GLY A 92 27.29 -31.81 -24.61
N ASP A 93 26.99 -30.92 -25.58
CA ASP A 93 26.85 -31.29 -26.99
C ASP A 93 28.20 -31.14 -27.73
N HIS A 94 28.90 -32.24 -27.87
CA HIS A 94 30.21 -32.27 -28.53
C HIS A 94 30.18 -31.84 -30.00
N LYS A 95 29.03 -31.98 -30.70
CA LYS A 95 28.90 -31.55 -32.11
C LYS A 95 28.84 -30.04 -32.18
N GLU A 96 28.05 -29.42 -31.32
CA GLU A 96 28.00 -27.97 -31.23
C GLU A 96 29.32 -27.38 -30.74
N ASN A 97 30.01 -28.02 -29.80
CA ASN A 97 31.36 -27.60 -29.36
C ASN A 97 32.35 -27.60 -30.54
N HIS A 98 32.29 -28.62 -31.40
CA HIS A 98 33.15 -28.65 -32.57
C HIS A 98 32.84 -27.53 -33.57
N LEU A 99 31.57 -27.19 -33.77
CA LEU A 99 31.15 -26.07 -34.64
C LEU A 99 31.57 -24.72 -34.00
N GLU A 100 31.47 -24.58 -32.68
CA GLU A 100 31.95 -23.38 -31.98
C GLU A 100 33.46 -23.16 -32.23
N ILE A 101 34.25 -24.21 -32.09
CA ILE A 101 35.70 -24.15 -32.33
C ILE A 101 36.01 -23.78 -33.76
N LEU A 102 35.37 -24.41 -34.74
CA LEU A 102 35.58 -24.10 -36.16
C LEU A 102 35.24 -22.66 -36.49
N ARG A 103 34.13 -22.16 -35.99
CA ARG A 103 33.75 -20.75 -36.13
C ARG A 103 34.76 -19.80 -35.47
N ALA A 104 35.24 -20.15 -34.29
CA ALA A 104 36.27 -19.35 -33.60
C ALA A 104 37.55 -19.22 -34.43
N ILE A 105 38.01 -20.34 -35.02
CA ILE A 105 39.20 -20.36 -35.92
C ILE A 105 38.97 -19.46 -37.12
N GLU A 106 37.77 -19.50 -37.74
CA GLU A 106 37.41 -18.63 -38.86
C GLU A 106 37.42 -17.15 -38.45
N LEU A 107 36.80 -16.82 -37.32
CA LEU A 107 36.74 -15.44 -36.82
C LEU A 107 38.13 -14.89 -36.46
N LEU A 108 38.98 -15.68 -35.82
CA LEU A 108 40.35 -15.32 -35.51
C LEU A 108 41.20 -15.01 -36.76
N LYS A 109 40.98 -15.75 -37.86
CA LYS A 109 41.61 -15.47 -39.14
C LYS A 109 41.09 -14.22 -39.82
N LYS A 110 39.77 -13.97 -39.72
CA LYS A 110 39.11 -12.85 -40.38
C LYS A 110 39.27 -11.52 -39.65
N TYR A 111 39.31 -11.53 -38.32
CA TYR A 111 39.33 -10.34 -37.47
C TYR A 111 40.47 -10.37 -36.43
N PRO A 112 41.75 -10.59 -36.86
CA PRO A 112 42.85 -10.78 -35.93
C PRO A 112 43.11 -9.57 -35.01
N ASP A 113 42.85 -8.36 -35.50
CA ASP A 113 43.12 -7.12 -34.76
C ASP A 113 41.99 -6.73 -33.78
N ASN A 114 40.78 -7.22 -34.02
CA ASN A 114 39.61 -6.91 -33.21
C ASN A 114 39.42 -7.89 -32.02
N ILE A 115 40.00 -9.09 -32.10
CA ILE A 115 39.91 -10.07 -31.00
C ILE A 115 41.09 -9.86 -30.07
N ALA A 116 40.80 -9.54 -28.80
CA ALA A 116 41.81 -9.32 -27.77
C ALA A 116 42.20 -10.65 -27.07
N ASN A 117 41.25 -11.41 -26.61
CA ASN A 117 41.43 -12.69 -25.89
C ASN A 117 40.45 -13.72 -26.39
N VAL A 118 40.72 -15.00 -26.08
CA VAL A 118 39.84 -16.13 -26.35
C VAL A 118 39.43 -16.78 -25.01
N ILE A 119 38.14 -16.94 -24.81
CA ILE A 119 37.58 -17.54 -23.59
C ILE A 119 36.93 -18.88 -23.97
N VAL A 120 37.57 -19.99 -23.63
CA VAL A 120 37.08 -21.34 -23.96
C VAL A 120 36.22 -21.87 -22.80
N GLY A 121 34.92 -21.85 -22.97
CA GLY A 121 33.95 -22.22 -21.95
C GLY A 121 33.61 -21.10 -20.96
N ASN A 122 32.36 -21.10 -20.53
CA ASN A 122 31.80 -20.22 -19.51
C ASN A 122 31.07 -21.04 -18.48
N GLU A 123 31.59 -21.14 -17.26
CA GLU A 123 31.06 -21.95 -16.13
C GLU A 123 30.79 -23.43 -16.50
N VAL A 124 31.57 -23.96 -17.38
CA VAL A 124 31.40 -25.31 -17.94
C VAL A 124 31.55 -26.38 -16.86
N LEU A 125 32.54 -26.21 -15.98
CA LEU A 125 32.80 -27.10 -14.87
C LEU A 125 31.87 -26.88 -13.67
N LEU A 126 31.40 -25.66 -13.51
CA LEU A 126 30.33 -25.35 -12.56
C LEU A 126 29.03 -26.06 -12.92
N ARG A 127 28.63 -25.99 -14.22
CA ARG A 127 27.43 -26.66 -14.74
C ARG A 127 27.59 -28.18 -14.88
N ALA A 128 28.83 -28.68 -14.76
CA ALA A 128 29.17 -30.08 -15.00
C ALA A 128 28.76 -30.59 -16.41
N ASP A 129 28.86 -29.73 -17.42
CA ASP A 129 28.49 -30.04 -18.82
C ASP A 129 29.47 -31.03 -19.46
N ILE A 130 30.76 -30.91 -19.14
CA ILE A 130 31.85 -31.82 -19.60
C ILE A 130 32.82 -32.08 -18.45
N THR A 131 33.72 -33.03 -18.64
CA THR A 131 34.78 -33.31 -17.68
C THR A 131 35.94 -32.32 -17.75
N GLU A 132 36.73 -32.21 -16.66
CA GLU A 132 37.94 -31.40 -16.62
C GLU A 132 38.89 -31.71 -17.80
N THR A 133 39.15 -32.98 -18.05
CA THR A 133 40.02 -33.45 -19.12
C THR A 133 39.55 -33.02 -20.51
N GLU A 134 38.23 -33.00 -20.74
CA GLU A 134 37.66 -32.54 -22.01
C GLU A 134 37.82 -31.04 -22.18
N LEU A 135 37.60 -30.27 -21.11
CA LEU A 135 37.84 -28.82 -21.14
C LEU A 135 39.30 -28.49 -21.43
N PHE A 136 40.23 -29.18 -20.77
CA PHE A 136 41.66 -29.01 -21.03
C PHE A 136 42.01 -29.30 -22.48
N ALA A 137 41.47 -30.39 -23.06
CA ALA A 137 41.68 -30.73 -24.47
C ALA A 137 41.16 -29.67 -25.42
N TYR A 138 39.99 -29.04 -25.16
CA TYR A 138 39.48 -27.94 -25.95
C TYR A 138 40.36 -26.69 -25.87
N ILE A 139 40.85 -26.34 -24.67
CA ILE A 139 41.74 -25.20 -24.48
C ILE A 139 43.07 -25.41 -25.23
N ASP A 140 43.68 -26.58 -25.04
CA ASP A 140 44.97 -26.93 -25.66
C ASP A 140 44.82 -26.99 -27.21
N PHE A 141 43.70 -27.52 -27.70
CA PHE A 141 43.41 -27.55 -29.12
C PHE A 141 43.29 -26.14 -29.73
N MET A 142 42.57 -25.22 -29.06
CA MET A 142 42.46 -23.82 -29.53
C MET A 142 43.81 -23.10 -29.58
N ARG A 143 44.74 -23.46 -28.67
CA ARG A 143 46.10 -22.88 -28.64
C ARG A 143 46.92 -23.14 -29.93
N GLU A 144 46.62 -24.22 -30.66
CA GLU A 144 47.28 -24.53 -31.93
C GLU A 144 46.89 -23.53 -33.06
N PHE A 145 45.75 -22.84 -32.91
CA PHE A 145 45.18 -22.01 -33.98
C PHE A 145 45.30 -20.50 -33.72
N THR A 146 45.80 -20.07 -32.57
CA THR A 146 45.90 -18.63 -32.26
C THR A 146 47.08 -18.31 -31.33
N ASN A 147 47.63 -17.10 -31.52
CA ASN A 147 48.60 -16.53 -30.60
C ASN A 147 47.95 -15.54 -29.59
N LYS A 148 46.60 -15.41 -29.64
CA LYS A 148 45.89 -14.57 -28.66
C LYS A 148 45.88 -15.29 -27.30
N PRO A 149 45.94 -14.51 -26.18
CA PRO A 149 45.84 -15.12 -24.86
C PRO A 149 44.53 -15.90 -24.68
N ILE A 150 44.65 -17.12 -24.12
CA ILE A 150 43.53 -18.02 -23.90
C ILE A 150 43.25 -18.16 -22.41
N THR A 151 41.98 -18.18 -22.05
CA THR A 151 41.48 -18.47 -20.70
C THR A 151 40.22 -19.34 -20.75
N SER A 152 39.80 -19.85 -19.61
CA SER A 152 38.45 -20.33 -19.36
C SER A 152 37.82 -19.49 -18.26
N ALA A 153 36.52 -19.26 -18.32
CA ALA A 153 35.82 -18.45 -17.35
C ALA A 153 35.00 -19.37 -16.41
N GLU A 154 35.36 -19.36 -15.14
CA GLU A 154 34.71 -20.18 -14.10
C GLU A 154 34.53 -19.36 -12.83
N THR A 155 33.64 -19.82 -11.92
CA THR A 155 33.49 -19.22 -10.61
C THR A 155 34.76 -19.39 -9.75
N TRP A 156 34.93 -18.48 -8.79
CA TRP A 156 36.15 -18.44 -7.95
C TRP A 156 36.41 -19.79 -7.24
N ASP A 157 35.36 -20.52 -6.82
CA ASP A 157 35.44 -21.80 -6.12
C ASP A 157 35.84 -22.97 -7.06
N VAL A 158 35.50 -22.89 -8.34
CA VAL A 158 35.97 -23.87 -9.34
C VAL A 158 37.47 -23.79 -9.51
N TRP A 159 38.02 -22.56 -9.57
CA TRP A 159 39.50 -22.38 -9.62
C TRP A 159 40.21 -22.90 -8.37
N GLU A 160 39.57 -22.80 -7.20
CA GLU A 160 40.07 -23.35 -5.95
C GLU A 160 40.03 -24.90 -5.98
N ARG A 161 38.93 -25.44 -6.46
CA ARG A 161 38.69 -26.90 -6.51
C ARG A 161 39.52 -27.62 -7.57
N ILE A 162 39.79 -26.97 -8.70
CA ILE A 162 40.45 -27.56 -9.88
C ILE A 162 41.69 -26.70 -10.26
N PRO A 163 42.72 -26.70 -9.44
CA PRO A 163 43.89 -25.82 -9.67
C PRO A 163 44.70 -26.20 -10.91
N GLU A 164 44.55 -27.41 -11.43
CA GLU A 164 45.23 -27.89 -12.65
C GLU A 164 44.81 -27.09 -13.88
N LEU A 165 43.57 -26.59 -13.95
CA LEU A 165 43.07 -25.73 -15.03
C LEU A 165 44.01 -24.54 -15.29
N ALA A 166 44.65 -23.98 -14.25
CA ALA A 166 45.56 -22.85 -14.39
C ALA A 166 46.80 -23.17 -15.24
N SER A 167 47.16 -24.44 -15.40
CA SER A 167 48.27 -24.83 -16.27
C SER A 167 47.98 -24.78 -17.76
N HIS A 168 46.69 -24.84 -18.15
CA HIS A 168 46.20 -24.84 -19.52
C HIS A 168 45.87 -23.44 -20.06
N VAL A 169 45.80 -22.42 -19.19
CA VAL A 169 45.40 -21.04 -19.58
C VAL A 169 46.56 -20.04 -19.45
N ASP A 170 46.52 -18.94 -20.20
CA ASP A 170 47.51 -17.88 -20.11
C ASP A 170 47.26 -16.94 -18.92
N PHE A 171 45.98 -16.72 -18.61
CA PHE A 171 45.52 -15.96 -17.45
C PHE A 171 44.23 -16.59 -16.90
N ILE A 172 43.90 -16.28 -15.65
CA ILE A 172 42.74 -16.81 -14.95
C ILE A 172 41.56 -15.85 -15.11
N THR A 173 40.38 -16.36 -15.47
CA THR A 173 39.14 -15.57 -15.50
C THR A 173 38.17 -16.09 -14.47
N ILE A 174 37.87 -15.29 -13.45
CA ILE A 174 37.00 -15.66 -12.33
C ILE A 174 35.67 -14.91 -12.38
N HIS A 175 34.60 -15.60 -12.03
CA HIS A 175 33.30 -14.98 -11.80
C HIS A 175 33.07 -14.77 -10.30
N ILE A 176 32.69 -13.56 -9.90
CA ILE A 176 32.36 -13.23 -8.53
C ILE A 176 31.07 -12.42 -8.55
N LEU A 177 29.98 -13.06 -8.22
CA LEU A 177 28.63 -12.49 -8.28
C LEU A 177 27.97 -12.51 -6.89
N PRO A 178 28.24 -11.48 -6.04
CA PRO A 178 27.79 -11.46 -4.63
C PRO A 178 26.28 -11.61 -4.45
N TYR A 179 25.47 -11.20 -5.44
CA TYR A 179 24.01 -11.38 -5.41
C TYR A 179 23.63 -12.87 -5.29
N TRP A 180 24.23 -13.75 -6.09
CA TRP A 180 23.94 -15.20 -6.05
C TRP A 180 24.44 -15.84 -4.76
N GLU A 181 25.47 -15.27 -4.15
CA GLU A 181 26.02 -15.68 -2.86
C GLU A 181 25.26 -15.11 -1.65
N LYS A 182 24.12 -14.41 -1.89
CA LYS A 182 23.24 -13.84 -0.85
C LYS A 182 23.92 -12.75 0.00
N VAL A 183 24.94 -12.10 -0.53
CA VAL A 183 25.73 -11.08 0.15
C VAL A 183 24.99 -9.74 0.10
N PRO A 184 24.81 -9.00 1.21
CA PRO A 184 24.21 -7.68 1.18
C PRO A 184 25.09 -6.66 0.45
N ILE A 185 24.46 -5.62 -0.11
CA ILE A 185 25.15 -4.63 -0.94
C ILE A 185 26.32 -3.93 -0.21
N GLU A 186 26.22 -3.73 1.08
CA GLU A 186 27.24 -3.09 1.93
C GLU A 186 28.53 -3.90 1.99
N GLN A 187 28.45 -5.20 1.75
CA GLN A 187 29.58 -6.12 1.75
C GLN A 187 30.07 -6.48 0.34
N PHE A 188 29.48 -5.90 -0.71
CA PHE A 188 29.78 -6.23 -2.10
C PHE A 188 31.29 -6.16 -2.41
N ASN A 189 31.92 -5.03 -2.17
CA ASN A 189 33.34 -4.83 -2.45
C ASN A 189 34.26 -5.70 -1.58
N SER A 190 33.95 -5.85 -0.30
CA SER A 190 34.76 -6.67 0.62
C SER A 190 34.71 -8.17 0.24
N PHE A 191 33.55 -8.64 -0.21
CA PHE A 191 33.41 -10.00 -0.71
C PHE A 191 34.24 -10.25 -1.98
N ILE A 192 34.22 -9.30 -2.93
CA ILE A 192 35.05 -9.41 -4.14
C ILE A 192 36.54 -9.45 -3.78
N VAL A 193 37.00 -8.56 -2.88
CA VAL A 193 38.39 -8.55 -2.40
C VAL A 193 38.76 -9.91 -1.76
N GLU A 194 37.90 -10.45 -0.92
CA GLU A 194 38.10 -11.75 -0.27
C GLU A 194 38.29 -12.86 -1.31
N LYS A 195 37.32 -13.01 -2.26
CA LYS A 195 37.36 -14.10 -3.23
C LYS A 195 38.48 -13.94 -4.26
N TYR A 196 38.74 -12.72 -4.70
CA TYR A 196 39.90 -12.43 -5.54
C TYR A 196 41.22 -12.83 -4.83
N SER A 197 41.33 -12.52 -3.53
CA SER A 197 42.53 -12.85 -2.75
C SER A 197 42.72 -14.36 -2.56
N VAL A 198 41.64 -15.12 -2.42
CA VAL A 198 41.70 -16.59 -2.39
C VAL A 198 42.40 -17.12 -3.65
N VAL A 199 41.90 -16.74 -4.83
CA VAL A 199 42.46 -17.17 -6.12
C VAL A 199 43.87 -16.64 -6.33
N LYS A 200 44.13 -15.38 -5.95
CA LYS A 200 45.48 -14.77 -6.08
C LYS A 200 46.52 -15.46 -5.23
N ASN A 201 46.17 -15.92 -4.03
CA ASN A 201 47.08 -16.66 -3.15
C ASN A 201 47.40 -18.05 -3.70
N LEU A 202 46.44 -18.70 -4.36
CA LEU A 202 46.64 -19.99 -5.03
C LEU A 202 47.53 -19.84 -6.27
N PHE A 203 47.38 -18.74 -7.02
CA PHE A 203 48.08 -18.53 -8.28
C PHE A 203 48.85 -17.17 -8.32
N PRO A 204 49.87 -16.99 -7.47
CA PRO A 204 50.53 -15.68 -7.27
C PRO A 204 51.17 -15.10 -8.53
N TYR A 205 51.55 -15.95 -9.48
CA TYR A 205 52.25 -15.52 -10.71
C TYR A 205 51.32 -15.38 -11.91
N LYS A 206 50.05 -15.84 -11.83
CA LYS A 206 49.08 -15.67 -12.90
C LYS A 206 48.42 -14.29 -12.83
N LYS A 207 48.16 -13.72 -14.01
CA LYS A 207 47.20 -12.60 -14.13
C LYS A 207 45.80 -13.12 -13.88
N ILE A 208 45.00 -12.32 -13.19
CA ILE A 208 43.61 -12.64 -12.90
C ILE A 208 42.73 -11.54 -13.51
N ASN A 209 41.72 -11.95 -14.26
CA ASN A 209 40.65 -11.13 -14.79
C ASN A 209 39.35 -11.49 -14.05
N ILE A 210 38.62 -10.50 -13.57
CA ILE A 210 37.27 -10.71 -13.07
C ILE A 210 36.33 -10.73 -14.26
N GLY A 211 35.96 -11.94 -14.70
CA GLY A 211 35.19 -12.14 -15.93
C GLY A 211 33.74 -11.76 -15.82
N GLU A 212 33.16 -11.91 -14.63
CA GLU A 212 31.79 -11.46 -14.35
C GLU A 212 31.68 -10.94 -12.92
N THR A 213 31.18 -9.71 -12.83
CA THR A 213 30.67 -9.11 -11.61
C THR A 213 29.58 -8.11 -11.96
N GLY A 214 28.67 -7.85 -11.02
CA GLY A 214 27.55 -6.95 -11.24
C GLY A 214 26.48 -7.09 -10.16
N TRP A 215 25.39 -6.35 -10.34
CA TRP A 215 24.24 -6.39 -9.44
C TRP A 215 22.96 -6.12 -10.23
N PRO A 216 21.85 -6.85 -9.98
CA PRO A 216 20.61 -6.62 -10.69
C PRO A 216 19.88 -5.37 -10.18
N SER A 217 19.24 -4.63 -11.11
CA SER A 217 18.49 -3.41 -10.76
C SER A 217 17.06 -3.69 -10.31
N HIS A 218 16.54 -4.88 -10.57
CA HIS A 218 15.16 -5.27 -10.25
C HIS A 218 15.05 -6.79 -10.08
N GLY A 219 13.96 -7.27 -9.48
CA GLY A 219 13.69 -8.68 -9.30
C GLY A 219 13.51 -9.07 -7.85
N TYR A 220 13.49 -10.39 -7.57
CA TYR A 220 13.31 -10.90 -6.23
C TYR A 220 14.55 -10.73 -5.36
N ASN A 221 14.35 -10.58 -4.05
CA ASN A 221 15.44 -10.57 -3.09
C ASN A 221 16.00 -11.99 -2.91
N ASN A 222 17.33 -12.11 -2.99
CA ASN A 222 18.02 -13.36 -2.63
C ASN A 222 18.57 -13.22 -1.20
N ASN A 223 17.72 -13.50 -0.22
CA ASN A 223 17.96 -13.23 1.20
C ASN A 223 18.35 -11.76 1.45
N SER A 224 19.62 -11.52 1.86
CA SER A 224 20.14 -10.17 2.15
C SER A 224 20.51 -9.38 0.89
N ALA A 225 20.61 -10.04 -0.26
CA ALA A 225 20.90 -9.38 -1.53
C ALA A 225 19.61 -8.83 -2.14
N VAL A 226 19.49 -7.51 -2.16
CA VAL A 226 18.29 -6.78 -2.60
C VAL A 226 18.54 -6.10 -3.94
N PRO A 227 17.88 -6.52 -5.03
CA PRO A 227 17.93 -5.84 -6.31
C PRO A 227 17.30 -4.44 -6.22
N SER A 228 17.98 -3.43 -6.71
CA SER A 228 17.45 -2.10 -6.90
C SER A 228 18.39 -1.27 -7.77
N LEU A 229 17.87 -0.25 -8.43
CA LEU A 229 18.69 0.70 -9.20
C LEU A 229 19.78 1.33 -8.35
N LYS A 230 19.46 1.74 -7.12
CA LYS A 230 20.42 2.27 -6.15
C LYS A 230 21.55 1.28 -5.87
N ASN A 231 21.20 0.02 -5.59
CA ASN A 231 22.18 -0.99 -5.24
C ASN A 231 23.03 -1.40 -6.45
N GLN A 232 22.44 -1.49 -7.65
CA GLN A 232 23.21 -1.71 -8.89
C GLN A 232 24.25 -0.60 -9.10
N ALA A 233 23.85 0.65 -9.00
CA ALA A 233 24.76 1.79 -9.16
C ALA A 233 25.82 1.82 -8.05
N THR A 234 25.46 1.52 -6.81
CA THR A 234 26.43 1.40 -5.69
C THR A 234 27.46 0.31 -5.95
N ALA A 235 27.02 -0.87 -6.38
CA ALA A 235 27.88 -1.98 -6.71
C ALA A 235 28.86 -1.62 -7.84
N ILE A 236 28.34 -1.14 -8.97
CA ILE A 236 29.16 -0.88 -10.17
C ILE A 236 30.13 0.26 -9.94
N ARG A 237 29.69 1.40 -9.41
CA ARG A 237 30.58 2.55 -9.12
C ARG A 237 31.65 2.18 -8.09
N GLY A 238 31.25 1.53 -7.00
CA GLY A 238 32.17 1.08 -5.95
C GLY A 238 33.19 0.07 -6.45
N PHE A 239 32.77 -0.86 -7.30
CA PHE A 239 33.64 -1.85 -7.91
C PHE A 239 34.62 -1.24 -8.93
N VAL A 240 34.17 -0.34 -9.80
CA VAL A 240 35.04 0.34 -10.76
C VAL A 240 36.18 1.07 -10.05
N ASN A 241 35.87 1.79 -8.97
CA ASN A 241 36.91 2.46 -8.17
C ASN A 241 37.88 1.44 -7.56
N LEU A 242 37.34 0.36 -6.92
CA LEU A 242 38.14 -0.69 -6.32
C LEU A 242 39.06 -1.39 -7.32
N ALA A 243 38.55 -1.70 -8.51
CA ALA A 243 39.32 -2.36 -9.56
C ALA A 243 40.48 -1.48 -10.08
N GLN A 244 40.22 -0.20 -10.25
CA GLN A 244 41.22 0.78 -10.68
C GLN A 244 42.31 0.99 -9.62
N GLU A 245 41.93 1.12 -8.35
CA GLU A 245 42.88 1.26 -7.23
C GLU A 245 43.83 0.05 -7.11
N ASN A 246 43.34 -1.15 -7.44
CA ASN A 246 44.12 -2.39 -7.38
C ASN A 246 44.74 -2.83 -8.72
N GLY A 247 44.47 -2.11 -9.80
CA GLY A 247 44.97 -2.44 -11.15
C GLY A 247 44.41 -3.77 -11.66
N TRP A 248 43.15 -4.12 -11.30
CA TRP A 248 42.48 -5.34 -11.73
C TRP A 248 41.89 -5.17 -13.13
N SER A 249 41.99 -6.25 -13.93
CA SER A 249 41.25 -6.36 -15.18
C SER A 249 39.88 -6.95 -14.88
N TYR A 250 38.84 -6.42 -15.54
CA TYR A 250 37.45 -6.83 -15.22
C TYR A 250 36.49 -6.70 -16.39
N ASN A 251 35.36 -7.40 -16.26
CA ASN A 251 34.20 -7.28 -17.13
C ASN A 251 32.94 -7.22 -16.26
N ILE A 252 32.04 -6.31 -16.58
CA ILE A 252 30.75 -6.15 -15.88
C ILE A 252 29.65 -6.89 -16.65
N VAL A 253 28.83 -7.63 -15.95
CA VAL A 253 27.57 -8.24 -16.40
C VAL A 253 26.46 -7.25 -16.08
N GLU A 254 25.76 -6.66 -17.09
CA GLU A 254 26.01 -6.72 -18.53
C GLU A 254 25.65 -5.38 -19.21
N ALA A 255 25.76 -5.25 -20.50
CA ALA A 255 25.45 -4.00 -21.20
C ALA A 255 23.96 -3.66 -21.16
N PHE A 256 23.11 -4.55 -21.61
CA PHE A 256 21.67 -4.35 -21.75
C PHE A 256 20.89 -5.38 -20.95
N ASP A 257 19.73 -5.00 -20.44
CA ASP A 257 18.76 -5.94 -19.86
C ASP A 257 18.32 -6.99 -20.88
N GLN A 258 18.28 -8.26 -20.45
CA GLN A 258 18.02 -9.41 -21.30
C GLN A 258 16.77 -10.16 -20.83
N GLN A 259 15.63 -9.88 -21.46
CA GLN A 259 14.33 -10.44 -21.03
C GLN A 259 14.28 -11.97 -21.05
N TRP A 260 14.97 -12.61 -21.99
CA TRP A 260 15.02 -14.07 -22.14
C TRP A 260 15.69 -14.79 -20.97
N LYS A 261 16.64 -14.15 -20.27
CA LYS A 261 17.31 -14.73 -19.09
C LYS A 261 16.34 -14.99 -17.92
N GLY A 262 15.16 -14.39 -17.96
CA GLY A 262 14.13 -14.64 -16.96
C GLY A 262 13.64 -16.10 -16.90
N TYR A 263 13.82 -16.89 -17.95
CA TYR A 263 13.50 -18.32 -17.95
C TYR A 263 14.53 -19.16 -17.19
N ASP A 264 15.80 -18.81 -17.28
CA ASP A 264 16.91 -19.61 -16.75
C ASP A 264 17.31 -19.13 -15.34
N GLU A 265 17.35 -17.83 -15.13
CA GLU A 265 17.84 -17.17 -13.89
C GLU A 265 16.70 -16.61 -13.03
N GLY A 266 15.43 -16.83 -13.41
CA GLY A 266 14.28 -16.21 -12.78
C GLY A 266 14.14 -14.72 -13.14
N ASN A 267 13.16 -14.06 -12.55
CA ASN A 267 12.86 -12.67 -12.91
C ASN A 267 14.08 -11.73 -12.82
N VAL A 268 14.99 -11.95 -11.90
CA VAL A 268 16.18 -11.12 -11.67
C VAL A 268 17.15 -11.16 -12.85
N GLY A 269 17.23 -12.28 -13.55
CA GLY A 269 18.12 -12.46 -14.72
C GLY A 269 17.91 -11.42 -15.82
N GLN A 270 16.71 -10.83 -15.86
CA GLN A 270 16.33 -9.83 -16.87
C GLN A 270 16.98 -8.45 -16.64
N TYR A 271 17.53 -8.16 -15.44
CA TYR A 271 17.80 -6.78 -15.00
C TYR A 271 19.26 -6.49 -14.62
N TRP A 272 20.20 -7.20 -15.21
CA TRP A 272 21.64 -7.01 -14.96
C TRP A 272 22.28 -5.89 -15.80
N GLY A 273 21.61 -5.45 -16.87
CA GLY A 273 22.12 -4.42 -17.78
C GLY A 273 22.39 -3.08 -17.10
N ILE A 274 23.40 -2.37 -17.57
CA ILE A 274 23.60 -0.94 -17.27
C ILE A 274 22.56 -0.11 -18.02
N PHE A 275 22.15 -0.59 -19.19
CA PHE A 275 21.03 -0.05 -19.95
C PHE A 275 19.79 -0.93 -19.80
N THR A 276 18.63 -0.32 -19.98
CA THR A 276 17.37 -1.06 -20.14
C THR A 276 17.35 -1.86 -21.44
N SER A 277 16.35 -2.75 -21.61
CA SER A 277 16.09 -3.41 -22.91
C SER A 277 15.81 -2.41 -24.05
N ASP A 278 15.33 -1.22 -23.72
CA ASP A 278 15.02 -0.14 -24.67
C ASP A 278 16.21 0.79 -24.93
N ARG A 279 17.42 0.40 -24.49
CA ARG A 279 18.70 1.14 -24.65
C ARG A 279 18.75 2.46 -23.90
N GLU A 280 17.95 2.64 -22.86
CA GLU A 280 18.05 3.78 -21.97
C GLU A 280 19.07 3.52 -20.87
N LEU A 281 20.02 4.45 -20.67
CA LEU A 281 21.00 4.35 -19.59
C LEU A 281 20.31 4.48 -18.24
N LYS A 282 20.46 3.48 -17.38
CA LYS A 282 19.82 3.46 -16.06
C LYS A 282 20.43 4.45 -15.08
N PHE A 283 21.74 4.65 -15.14
CA PHE A 283 22.48 5.60 -14.30
C PHE A 283 23.84 5.95 -14.94
N TYR A 284 24.32 7.14 -14.67
CA TYR A 284 25.67 7.55 -15.04
C TYR A 284 26.67 7.07 -13.98
N LEU A 285 27.95 6.99 -14.34
CA LEU A 285 29.04 6.61 -13.43
C LEU A 285 29.34 7.70 -12.39
N SER A 286 28.90 8.93 -12.60
CA SER A 286 28.99 10.07 -11.68
C SER A 286 27.67 10.80 -11.54
N GLY A 287 27.54 11.67 -10.54
CA GLY A 287 26.35 12.45 -10.26
C GLY A 287 25.28 11.70 -9.48
N ASP A 288 24.20 12.40 -9.12
CA ASP A 288 23.05 11.84 -8.39
C ASP A 288 22.28 10.84 -9.25
N ILE A 289 21.67 9.86 -8.58
CA ILE A 289 20.82 8.86 -9.22
C ILE A 289 19.38 9.18 -8.93
N GLU A 290 18.55 9.27 -9.97
CA GLU A 290 17.10 9.43 -9.86
C GLU A 290 16.46 8.06 -9.67
N LEU A 291 15.88 7.85 -8.48
CA LEU A 291 15.28 6.55 -8.10
C LEU A 291 13.91 6.30 -8.74
N ASN A 292 13.19 7.37 -9.07
CA ASN A 292 11.86 7.30 -9.66
C ASN A 292 11.73 8.31 -10.79
N GLN A 293 11.91 7.86 -12.01
CA GLN A 293 11.80 8.69 -13.21
C GLN A 293 10.37 9.21 -13.46
N TYR A 294 9.36 8.57 -12.85
CA TYR A 294 7.94 8.90 -13.06
C TYR A 294 7.37 9.85 -12.01
N TRP A 295 8.19 10.33 -11.06
CA TRP A 295 7.73 11.14 -9.93
C TRP A 295 6.92 12.38 -10.34
N LEU A 296 7.29 13.03 -11.46
CA LEU A 296 6.59 14.21 -11.96
C LEU A 296 5.16 13.87 -12.43
N TYR A 297 5.00 12.76 -13.15
CA TYR A 297 3.67 12.28 -13.58
C TYR A 297 2.81 11.85 -12.39
N GLN A 298 3.41 11.20 -11.40
CA GLN A 298 2.75 10.82 -10.17
C GLN A 298 2.29 12.06 -9.37
N MET A 299 3.12 13.08 -9.28
CA MET A 299 2.76 14.36 -8.65
C MET A 299 1.57 15.02 -9.36
N ILE A 300 1.59 15.09 -10.68
CA ILE A 300 0.49 15.69 -11.47
C ILE A 300 -0.80 14.88 -11.25
N ALA A 301 -0.72 13.55 -11.30
CA ALA A 301 -1.85 12.68 -11.04
C ALA A 301 -2.41 12.89 -9.61
N ALA A 302 -1.56 12.99 -8.60
CA ALA A 302 -1.99 13.25 -7.23
C ALA A 302 -2.68 14.62 -7.09
N ILE A 303 -2.16 15.66 -7.73
CA ILE A 303 -2.79 17.00 -7.74
C ILE A 303 -4.19 16.93 -8.35
N ILE A 304 -4.34 16.25 -9.50
CA ILE A 304 -5.64 16.12 -10.20
C ILE A 304 -6.62 15.31 -9.34
N ILE A 305 -6.21 14.15 -8.82
CA ILE A 305 -7.06 13.31 -7.97
C ILE A 305 -7.50 14.06 -6.72
N GLY A 306 -6.56 14.75 -6.03
CA GLY A 306 -6.88 15.54 -4.85
C GLY A 306 -7.83 16.71 -5.14
N ALA A 307 -7.70 17.35 -6.30
CA ALA A 307 -8.64 18.36 -6.75
C ALA A 307 -10.04 17.79 -7.03
N LEU A 308 -10.13 16.63 -7.68
CA LEU A 308 -11.42 15.96 -7.94
C LEU A 308 -12.09 15.51 -6.63
N ILE A 309 -11.34 14.95 -5.69
CA ILE A 309 -11.84 14.59 -4.35
C ILE A 309 -12.38 15.85 -3.66
N THR A 310 -11.63 16.95 -3.69
CA THR A 310 -12.06 18.23 -3.08
C THR A 310 -13.35 18.74 -3.69
N LEU A 311 -13.42 18.82 -5.02
CA LEU A 311 -14.61 19.31 -5.74
C LEU A 311 -15.83 18.43 -5.46
N TYR A 312 -15.64 17.11 -5.46
CA TYR A 312 -16.74 16.19 -5.17
C TYR A 312 -17.20 16.27 -3.71
N GLY A 313 -16.28 16.28 -2.75
CA GLY A 313 -16.60 16.28 -1.33
C GLY A 313 -17.26 17.57 -0.84
N LEU A 314 -16.94 18.71 -1.47
CA LEU A 314 -17.46 20.00 -1.05
C LEU A 314 -18.63 20.52 -1.92
N ARG A 315 -19.05 19.78 -2.95
CA ARG A 315 -20.01 20.25 -3.98
C ARG A 315 -21.37 20.71 -3.43
N ASN A 316 -21.87 20.09 -2.37
CA ASN A 316 -23.20 20.33 -1.82
C ASN A 316 -23.14 20.95 -0.41
N GLN A 317 -21.99 21.48 0.00
CA GLN A 317 -21.79 21.95 1.37
C GLN A 317 -21.56 23.46 1.42
N ARG A 318 -21.98 24.10 2.50
CA ARG A 318 -21.55 25.44 2.82
C ARG A 318 -20.11 25.41 3.30
N VAL A 319 -19.25 26.09 2.58
CA VAL A 319 -17.82 26.12 2.88
C VAL A 319 -17.35 27.57 2.98
N ASN A 320 -16.53 27.88 3.96
CA ASN A 320 -15.69 29.05 3.96
C ASN A 320 -14.29 28.71 3.40
N ILE A 321 -13.49 29.73 3.14
CA ILE A 321 -12.16 29.53 2.53
C ILE A 321 -11.22 28.68 3.38
N ASN A 322 -11.30 28.78 4.72
CA ASN A 322 -10.47 28.02 5.63
C ASN A 322 -10.86 26.54 5.64
N HIS A 323 -12.17 26.24 5.62
CA HIS A 323 -12.68 24.88 5.51
C HIS A 323 -12.29 24.23 4.18
N ALA A 324 -12.51 24.95 3.06
CA ALA A 324 -12.12 24.46 1.74
C ALA A 324 -10.61 24.18 1.66
N LEU A 325 -9.78 25.02 2.28
CA LEU A 325 -8.33 24.83 2.31
C LEU A 325 -7.94 23.60 3.15
N ALA A 326 -8.50 23.47 4.36
CA ALA A 326 -8.21 22.34 5.26
C ALA A 326 -8.62 20.99 4.62
N TYR A 327 -9.84 20.94 4.07
CA TYR A 327 -10.32 19.76 3.35
C TYR A 327 -9.47 19.44 2.11
N SER A 328 -9.10 20.47 1.32
CA SER A 328 -8.22 20.29 0.17
C SER A 328 -6.85 19.71 0.54
N ILE A 329 -6.25 20.14 1.65
CA ILE A 329 -4.97 19.60 2.12
C ILE A 329 -5.11 18.11 2.48
N ALA A 330 -6.17 17.75 3.22
CA ALA A 330 -6.45 16.35 3.54
C ALA A 330 -6.70 15.51 2.28
N ALA A 331 -7.48 16.02 1.32
CA ALA A 331 -7.74 15.38 0.04
C ALA A 331 -6.45 15.18 -0.79
N GLN A 332 -5.54 16.15 -0.77
CA GLN A 332 -4.24 16.01 -1.43
C GLN A 332 -3.35 14.94 -0.75
N GLY A 333 -3.34 14.87 0.59
CA GLY A 333 -2.65 13.81 1.31
C GLY A 333 -3.16 12.41 0.95
N MET A 334 -4.49 12.24 0.88
CA MET A 334 -5.10 10.98 0.44
C MET A 334 -4.76 10.65 -1.02
N ALA A 335 -4.80 11.64 -1.91
CA ALA A 335 -4.45 11.47 -3.32
C ALA A 335 -3.00 11.02 -3.51
N PHE A 336 -2.07 11.54 -2.70
CA PHE A 336 -0.70 11.04 -2.65
C PHE A 336 -0.66 9.54 -2.32
N GLY A 337 -1.32 9.14 -1.22
CA GLY A 337 -1.39 7.72 -0.82
C GLY A 337 -2.00 6.81 -1.89
N ILE A 338 -3.06 7.28 -2.57
CA ILE A 338 -3.69 6.55 -3.68
C ILE A 338 -2.72 6.36 -4.84
N VAL A 339 -2.03 7.42 -5.27
CA VAL A 339 -1.07 7.35 -6.38
C VAL A 339 0.08 6.41 -6.04
N MET A 340 0.65 6.51 -4.83
CA MET A 340 1.71 5.62 -4.38
C MET A 340 1.25 4.15 -4.33
N ALA A 341 0.06 3.88 -3.83
CA ALA A 341 -0.49 2.52 -3.78
C ALA A 341 -0.73 1.94 -5.17
N VAL A 342 -1.33 2.74 -6.08
CA VAL A 342 -1.64 2.30 -7.45
C VAL A 342 -0.36 2.08 -8.28
N THR A 343 0.66 2.92 -8.11
CA THR A 343 1.91 2.83 -8.88
C THR A 343 2.92 1.84 -8.30
N TYR A 344 2.72 1.36 -7.06
CA TYR A 344 3.62 0.43 -6.38
C TYR A 344 3.99 -0.81 -7.20
N PRO A 345 3.05 -1.53 -7.86
CA PRO A 345 3.36 -2.72 -8.62
C PRO A 345 4.19 -2.48 -9.89
N PHE A 346 4.18 -1.24 -10.40
CA PHE A 346 4.91 -0.89 -11.62
C PHE A 346 6.37 -0.50 -11.34
N ILE A 347 6.67 -0.21 -10.07
CA ILE A 347 8.01 0.22 -9.64
C ILE A 347 8.74 -0.93 -8.92
N ASN A 348 8.00 -1.86 -8.29
CA ASN A 348 8.55 -2.91 -7.46
C ASN A 348 8.26 -4.30 -8.05
N TYR A 349 9.18 -5.23 -7.81
CA TYR A 349 8.91 -6.64 -8.11
C TYR A 349 7.74 -7.17 -7.29
N MET A 350 6.83 -7.87 -7.96
CA MET A 350 5.62 -8.44 -7.36
C MET A 350 5.51 -9.94 -7.66
N ASN A 351 5.62 -10.78 -6.64
CA ASN A 351 5.24 -12.19 -6.75
C ASN A 351 3.71 -12.35 -6.60
N PHE A 352 3.18 -13.54 -6.88
CA PHE A 352 1.73 -13.80 -6.81
C PHE A 352 1.11 -13.42 -5.46
N GLY A 353 1.77 -13.76 -4.34
CA GLY A 353 1.27 -13.42 -3.01
C GLY A 353 1.22 -11.90 -2.78
N MET A 354 2.23 -11.17 -3.26
CA MET A 354 2.26 -9.70 -3.18
C MET A 354 1.16 -9.06 -4.03
N TRP A 355 0.86 -9.60 -5.23
CA TRP A 355 -0.28 -9.14 -6.04
C TRP A 355 -1.61 -9.32 -5.32
N VAL A 356 -1.83 -10.47 -4.66
CA VAL A 356 -3.05 -10.72 -3.87
C VAL A 356 -3.15 -9.73 -2.70
N MET A 357 -2.08 -9.56 -1.94
CA MET A 357 -2.05 -8.65 -0.79
C MET A 357 -2.25 -7.19 -1.22
N TRP A 358 -1.61 -6.77 -2.31
CA TRP A 358 -1.79 -5.44 -2.88
C TRP A 358 -3.24 -5.20 -3.34
N GLY A 359 -3.84 -6.17 -4.05
CA GLY A 359 -5.22 -6.07 -4.50
C GLY A 359 -6.20 -5.96 -3.33
N MET A 360 -6.04 -6.79 -2.30
CA MET A 360 -6.84 -6.69 -1.08
C MET A 360 -6.65 -5.35 -0.36
N GLY A 361 -5.40 -4.90 -0.21
CA GLY A 361 -5.08 -3.62 0.43
C GLY A 361 -5.67 -2.43 -0.31
N THR A 362 -5.54 -2.41 -1.64
CA THR A 362 -6.11 -1.35 -2.48
C THR A 362 -7.65 -1.35 -2.43
N PHE A 363 -8.28 -2.52 -2.41
CA PHE A 363 -9.74 -2.63 -2.23
C PHE A 363 -10.20 -2.07 -0.89
N LEU A 364 -9.51 -2.44 0.22
CA LEU A 364 -9.82 -1.94 1.56
C LEU A 364 -9.51 -0.44 1.74
N MET A 365 -8.60 0.11 0.95
CA MET A 365 -8.28 1.54 0.98
C MET A 365 -9.46 2.40 0.53
N ILE A 366 -10.32 1.91 -0.37
CA ILE A 366 -11.46 2.70 -0.88
C ILE A 366 -12.39 3.15 0.25
N PRO A 367 -13.00 2.26 1.05
CA PRO A 367 -13.85 2.69 2.17
C PRO A 367 -13.07 3.49 3.23
N LEU A 368 -11.81 3.15 3.46
CA LEU A 368 -10.97 3.88 4.42
C LEU A 368 -10.79 5.35 4.02
N VAL A 369 -10.50 5.64 2.75
CA VAL A 369 -10.39 7.02 2.23
C VAL A 369 -11.69 7.77 2.40
N VAL A 370 -12.83 7.16 2.03
CA VAL A 370 -14.15 7.77 2.14
C VAL A 370 -14.49 8.11 3.59
N ILE A 371 -14.32 7.15 4.51
CA ILE A 371 -14.60 7.35 5.95
C ILE A 371 -13.67 8.42 6.54
N THR A 372 -12.38 8.38 6.20
CA THR A 372 -11.40 9.36 6.72
C THR A 372 -11.71 10.77 6.25
N LEU A 373 -12.06 10.95 4.99
CA LEU A 373 -12.42 12.26 4.44
C LEU A 373 -13.75 12.78 5.02
N ALA A 374 -14.73 11.92 5.25
CA ALA A 374 -15.98 12.28 5.90
C ALA A 374 -15.72 12.77 7.34
N LYS A 375 -14.93 12.00 8.11
CA LYS A 375 -14.57 12.39 9.48
C LYS A 375 -13.70 13.64 9.54
N ALA A 376 -12.76 13.80 8.63
CA ALA A 376 -11.99 15.04 8.52
C ALA A 376 -12.88 16.23 8.23
N ASN A 377 -13.89 16.08 7.36
CA ASN A 377 -14.86 17.13 7.07
C ASN A 377 -15.67 17.56 8.29
N GLU A 378 -16.21 16.58 9.06
CA GLU A 378 -16.92 16.85 10.33
C GLU A 378 -16.03 17.66 11.29
N LEU A 379 -14.78 17.21 11.50
CA LEU A 379 -13.83 17.89 12.39
C LEU A 379 -13.46 19.30 11.92
N PHE A 380 -13.28 19.50 10.62
CA PHE A 380 -12.94 20.81 10.07
C PHE A 380 -14.11 21.82 10.20
N LYS A 381 -15.35 21.38 10.00
CA LYS A 381 -16.54 22.22 10.20
C LYS A 381 -16.58 22.78 11.63
N VAL A 382 -16.42 21.89 12.62
CA VAL A 382 -16.44 22.29 14.04
C VAL A 382 -15.22 23.15 14.39
N SER A 383 -14.00 22.74 14.00
CA SER A 383 -12.76 23.45 14.36
C SER A 383 -12.70 24.87 13.75
N ILE A 384 -13.35 25.08 12.63
CA ILE A 384 -13.38 26.37 11.91
C ILE A 384 -14.61 27.20 12.35
N GLY A 385 -15.53 26.59 13.14
CA GLY A 385 -16.71 27.26 13.66
C GLY A 385 -17.77 27.56 12.59
N ILE A 386 -18.03 26.61 11.68
CA ILE A 386 -19.15 26.70 10.73
C ILE A 386 -20.44 26.41 11.51
N PRO A 387 -21.36 27.40 11.67
CA PRO A 387 -22.57 27.17 12.46
C PRO A 387 -23.52 26.21 11.72
N PRO A 388 -24.09 25.22 12.45
CA PRO A 388 -25.15 24.38 11.90
C PRO A 388 -26.40 25.19 11.56
N GLU A 389 -27.13 24.81 10.51
CA GLU A 389 -28.35 25.50 10.03
C GLU A 389 -29.62 25.00 10.70
N ARG A 390 -29.62 23.69 11.05
CA ARG A 390 -30.78 23.00 11.63
C ARG A 390 -30.75 22.96 13.16
N LEU A 391 -30.02 23.91 13.82
CA LEU A 391 -30.08 24.07 15.26
C LEU A 391 -31.50 24.45 15.70
N VAL A 392 -31.99 23.82 16.74
CA VAL A 392 -33.26 24.14 17.37
C VAL A 392 -33.17 25.53 18.01
N PRO A 393 -34.07 26.48 17.69
CA PRO A 393 -34.10 27.78 18.35
C PRO A 393 -34.35 27.63 19.86
N LEU A 394 -33.58 28.34 20.69
CA LEU A 394 -33.70 28.31 22.14
C LEU A 394 -35.08 28.72 22.66
N ASP A 395 -35.80 29.59 21.93
CA ASP A 395 -37.09 30.12 22.29
C ASP A 395 -38.25 29.52 21.53
N LEU A 396 -38.05 28.31 20.94
CA LEU A 396 -39.11 27.62 20.21
C LEU A 396 -40.27 27.35 21.17
N ARG A 397 -41.47 27.80 20.85
CA ARG A 397 -42.72 27.57 21.57
C ARG A 397 -43.82 27.20 20.60
N SER A 398 -44.69 26.32 21.02
CA SER A 398 -45.90 25.95 20.29
C SER A 398 -47.13 26.25 21.14
N GLU A 399 -48.20 26.67 20.51
CA GLU A 399 -49.51 26.76 21.14
C GLU A 399 -50.16 25.37 21.23
N ASN A 400 -49.71 24.42 20.40
CA ASN A 400 -50.13 23.03 20.42
C ASN A 400 -49.39 22.25 21.49
N ILE A 401 -50.10 21.56 22.37
CA ILE A 401 -49.59 20.77 23.46
C ILE A 401 -50.10 19.31 23.31
N PRO A 402 -49.52 18.56 22.32
CA PRO A 402 -49.97 17.19 22.06
C PRO A 402 -49.73 16.27 23.25
N PHE A 403 -50.48 15.20 23.35
CA PHE A 403 -50.27 14.22 24.39
C PHE A 403 -49.08 13.32 24.05
N VAL A 404 -48.15 13.16 25.00
CA VAL A 404 -46.92 12.38 24.84
C VAL A 404 -47.02 11.10 25.72
N SER A 405 -46.88 9.93 25.10
CA SER A 405 -46.71 8.68 25.85
C SER A 405 -45.26 8.28 25.95
N ILE A 406 -44.73 8.26 27.17
CA ILE A 406 -43.32 7.95 27.44
C ILE A 406 -43.22 6.46 27.80
N HIS A 407 -42.48 5.71 26.98
CA HIS A 407 -42.26 4.27 27.18
C HIS A 407 -40.89 4.04 27.84
N VAL A 408 -40.89 3.34 28.98
CA VAL A 408 -39.71 2.99 29.77
C VAL A 408 -39.58 1.47 29.85
N PRO A 409 -38.95 0.82 28.86
CA PRO A 409 -38.73 -0.62 28.91
C PRO A 409 -37.62 -0.96 29.91
N ALA A 410 -37.84 -2.03 30.72
CA ALA A 410 -36.87 -2.49 31.71
C ALA A 410 -36.83 -4.03 31.76
N TYR A 411 -35.61 -4.56 31.74
CA TYR A 411 -35.33 -5.99 31.85
C TYR A 411 -34.29 -6.25 32.93
N LYS A 412 -34.73 -6.76 34.09
CA LYS A 412 -33.88 -7.06 35.25
C LYS A 412 -33.03 -5.86 35.73
N GLU A 413 -33.54 -4.63 35.55
CA GLU A 413 -32.87 -3.44 36.03
C GLU A 413 -32.91 -3.33 37.54
N GLN A 414 -31.82 -2.79 38.13
CA GLN A 414 -31.75 -2.53 39.55
C GLN A 414 -32.84 -1.52 39.96
N PRO A 415 -33.68 -1.83 40.98
CA PRO A 415 -34.81 -0.97 41.32
C PRO A 415 -34.42 0.50 41.66
N HIS A 416 -33.25 0.73 42.25
CA HIS A 416 -32.79 2.08 42.58
C HIS A 416 -32.44 2.91 41.32
N VAL A 417 -31.89 2.26 40.26
CA VAL A 417 -31.56 2.90 38.97
C VAL A 417 -32.85 3.33 38.27
N LEU A 418 -33.77 2.39 38.05
CA LEU A 418 -35.06 2.67 37.41
C LEU A 418 -35.88 3.71 38.23
N ALA A 419 -35.81 3.67 39.58
CA ALA A 419 -36.46 4.66 40.42
C ALA A 419 -35.92 6.10 40.20
N GLU A 420 -34.64 6.28 39.93
CA GLU A 420 -34.08 7.58 39.60
C GLU A 420 -34.66 8.11 38.27
N THR A 421 -34.75 7.28 37.26
CA THR A 421 -35.37 7.60 35.95
C THR A 421 -36.83 8.03 36.15
N LEU A 422 -37.66 7.26 36.89
CA LEU A 422 -39.07 7.59 37.11
C LEU A 422 -39.24 8.88 37.91
N ARG A 423 -38.41 9.12 38.93
CA ARG A 423 -38.42 10.39 39.67
C ARG A 423 -38.00 11.58 38.80
N ALA A 424 -37.10 11.41 37.83
CA ALA A 424 -36.76 12.46 36.88
C ALA A 424 -37.97 12.78 35.99
N LEU A 425 -38.63 11.74 35.45
CA LEU A 425 -39.83 11.88 34.63
C LEU A 425 -41.00 12.53 35.36
N SER A 426 -41.13 12.31 36.68
CA SER A 426 -42.19 12.97 37.48
C SER A 426 -41.99 14.48 37.66
N ARG A 427 -40.78 15.01 37.37
CA ARG A 427 -40.44 16.43 37.46
C ARG A 427 -40.55 17.17 36.12
N LEU A 428 -41.02 16.51 35.06
CA LEU A 428 -41.19 17.13 33.73
C LEU A 428 -42.18 18.31 33.81
N LYS A 429 -41.80 19.44 33.20
CA LYS A 429 -42.62 20.65 33.13
C LYS A 429 -43.67 20.64 32.01
N TYR A 430 -44.05 19.48 31.53
CA TYR A 430 -45.03 19.29 30.45
C TYR A 430 -46.36 18.78 31.04
N PRO A 431 -47.51 19.34 30.62
CA PRO A 431 -48.80 18.97 31.27
C PRO A 431 -49.37 17.65 30.77
N ASN A 432 -49.32 17.36 29.49
CA ASN A 432 -50.05 16.32 28.79
C ASN A 432 -49.16 15.09 28.49
N TYR A 433 -48.88 14.27 29.51
CA TYR A 433 -48.10 13.05 29.30
C TYR A 433 -48.50 11.94 30.23
N GLU A 434 -48.17 10.70 29.83
CA GLU A 434 -48.15 9.50 30.64
C GLU A 434 -46.80 8.80 30.55
N VAL A 435 -46.52 7.92 31.52
CA VAL A 435 -45.30 7.11 31.56
C VAL A 435 -45.70 5.65 31.67
N LEU A 436 -45.47 4.86 30.61
CA LEU A 436 -45.67 3.40 30.62
C LEU A 436 -44.36 2.74 31.05
N VAL A 437 -44.36 2.16 32.25
CA VAL A 437 -43.22 1.47 32.86
C VAL A 437 -43.33 -0.01 32.52
N ILE A 438 -42.54 -0.51 31.59
CA ILE A 438 -42.71 -1.83 30.99
C ILE A 438 -41.64 -2.79 31.53
N ILE A 439 -41.99 -3.55 32.55
CA ILE A 439 -41.12 -4.63 33.03
C ILE A 439 -41.36 -5.85 32.15
N ASN A 440 -40.36 -6.25 31.36
CA ASN A 440 -40.49 -7.36 30.44
C ASN A 440 -39.64 -8.56 30.84
N ASN A 441 -40.23 -9.76 30.73
CA ASN A 441 -39.54 -11.03 30.93
C ASN A 441 -38.75 -11.13 32.27
N THR A 442 -39.23 -10.47 33.33
CA THR A 442 -38.58 -10.38 34.64
C THR A 442 -39.49 -11.02 35.70
N PRO A 443 -39.42 -12.33 35.96
CA PRO A 443 -40.29 -13.01 36.92
C PRO A 443 -39.93 -12.70 38.39
N GLU A 444 -38.72 -12.28 38.69
CA GLU A 444 -38.26 -12.09 40.06
C GLU A 444 -38.84 -10.79 40.67
N GLU A 445 -39.63 -10.93 41.76
CA GLU A 445 -40.30 -9.81 42.44
C GLU A 445 -39.35 -8.70 42.93
N PHE A 446 -38.10 -9.05 43.22
CA PHE A 446 -37.06 -8.11 43.64
C PHE A 446 -36.91 -6.93 42.69
N TYR A 447 -36.97 -7.17 41.37
CA TYR A 447 -36.74 -6.12 40.39
C TYR A 447 -37.99 -5.25 40.13
N TRP A 448 -39.18 -5.80 40.16
CA TRP A 448 -40.38 -5.09 39.71
C TRP A 448 -41.31 -4.62 40.83
N LYS A 449 -41.35 -5.31 41.98
CA LYS A 449 -42.28 -4.97 43.05
C LYS A 449 -42.06 -3.58 43.66
N PRO A 450 -40.76 -3.16 43.97
CA PRO A 450 -40.50 -1.80 44.42
C PRO A 450 -40.91 -0.74 43.38
N ILE A 451 -40.79 -1.05 42.09
CA ILE A 451 -41.16 -0.14 41.00
C ILE A 451 -42.68 -0.01 40.86
N GLN A 452 -43.43 -1.10 41.02
CA GLN A 452 -44.89 -1.07 41.05
C GLN A 452 -45.40 -0.17 42.21
N GLU A 453 -44.78 -0.25 43.36
CA GLU A 453 -45.14 0.59 44.52
C GLU A 453 -44.78 2.06 44.24
N LEU A 454 -43.61 2.34 43.66
CA LEU A 454 -43.21 3.68 43.28
C LEU A 454 -44.16 4.28 42.23
N CYS A 455 -44.59 3.52 41.21
CA CYS A 455 -45.55 4.04 40.24
C CYS A 455 -46.88 4.48 40.89
N LYS A 456 -47.37 3.74 41.86
CA LYS A 456 -48.56 4.14 42.64
C LYS A 456 -48.33 5.40 43.47
N GLU A 457 -47.13 5.56 44.02
CA GLU A 457 -46.72 6.78 44.78
C GLU A 457 -46.65 8.01 43.88
N LEU A 458 -46.10 7.84 42.64
CA LEU A 458 -45.93 8.93 41.68
C LEU A 458 -47.23 9.38 41.03
N GLY A 459 -48.30 8.62 41.14
CA GLY A 459 -49.67 8.98 40.74
C GLY A 459 -50.10 8.48 39.34
N ASP A 460 -51.29 8.90 38.91
CA ASP A 460 -52.02 8.32 37.77
C ASP A 460 -51.33 8.44 36.42
N LYS A 461 -50.33 9.32 36.32
CA LYS A 461 -49.52 9.42 35.07
C LYS A 461 -48.59 8.22 34.85
N PHE A 462 -48.32 7.42 35.91
CA PHE A 462 -47.38 6.31 35.84
C PHE A 462 -48.14 4.97 35.80
N VAL A 463 -48.16 4.36 34.64
CA VAL A 463 -48.83 3.09 34.38
C VAL A 463 -47.81 1.95 34.42
N PHE A 464 -47.95 1.07 35.40
CA PHE A 464 -47.05 -0.07 35.58
C PHE A 464 -47.57 -1.27 34.75
N MET A 465 -46.67 -1.85 33.94
CA MET A 465 -46.89 -3.02 33.10
C MET A 465 -45.84 -4.09 33.44
N ASN A 466 -46.30 -5.33 33.77
CA ASN A 466 -45.39 -6.48 33.90
C ASN A 466 -45.83 -7.52 32.86
N ILE A 467 -44.99 -7.72 31.84
CA ILE A 467 -45.35 -8.49 30.65
C ILE A 467 -44.34 -9.58 30.32
N THR A 468 -44.79 -10.59 29.64
CA THR A 468 -43.92 -11.58 28.98
C THR A 468 -44.12 -11.46 27.49
N CYS A 469 -43.06 -11.13 26.75
CA CYS A 469 -43.10 -10.94 25.31
C CYS A 469 -41.90 -11.59 24.61
N THR A 470 -42.03 -11.78 23.31
CA THR A 470 -40.92 -12.14 22.40
C THR A 470 -40.46 -10.90 21.63
N GLY A 471 -39.26 -10.90 21.05
CA GLY A 471 -38.75 -9.77 20.28
C GLY A 471 -38.00 -8.74 21.13
N PHE A 472 -37.46 -9.10 22.29
CA PHE A 472 -36.62 -8.25 23.15
C PHE A 472 -37.28 -6.89 23.48
N LYS A 473 -36.52 -5.79 23.37
CA LYS A 473 -36.99 -4.42 23.64
C LYS A 473 -38.11 -4.00 22.67
N ALA A 474 -38.01 -4.36 21.38
CA ALA A 474 -39.05 -4.08 20.37
C ALA A 474 -40.38 -4.71 20.71
N GLY A 475 -40.37 -5.96 21.20
CA GLY A 475 -41.59 -6.66 21.64
C GLY A 475 -42.26 -5.97 22.83
N ALA A 476 -41.45 -5.50 23.79
CA ALA A 476 -41.94 -4.75 24.93
C ALA A 476 -42.56 -3.39 24.53
N LEU A 477 -41.88 -2.68 23.63
CA LEU A 477 -42.35 -1.39 23.09
C LEU A 477 -43.63 -1.54 22.26
N ASN A 478 -43.77 -2.60 21.46
CA ASN A 478 -45.00 -2.88 20.71
C ASN A 478 -46.16 -3.22 21.66
N ALA A 479 -45.91 -3.97 22.72
CA ALA A 479 -46.94 -4.23 23.75
C ALA A 479 -47.37 -2.94 24.49
N ALA A 480 -46.45 -2.01 24.67
CA ALA A 480 -46.76 -0.68 25.22
C ALA A 480 -47.62 0.16 24.26
N LEU A 481 -47.39 0.07 22.94
CA LEU A 481 -48.22 0.78 21.95
C LEU A 481 -49.70 0.39 22.05
N GLU A 482 -50.00 -0.85 22.36
CA GLU A 482 -51.40 -1.34 22.57
C GLU A 482 -52.09 -0.73 23.80
N GLN A 483 -51.29 -0.28 24.79
CA GLN A 483 -51.78 0.32 26.05
C GLN A 483 -51.65 1.84 26.07
N THR A 484 -51.02 2.40 25.04
CA THR A 484 -50.81 3.84 24.88
C THR A 484 -52.14 4.60 24.88
N ASN A 485 -52.19 5.73 25.59
CA ASN A 485 -53.38 6.58 25.62
C ASN A 485 -53.84 6.94 24.20
N LYS A 486 -55.13 6.85 23.93
CA LYS A 486 -55.70 7.13 22.60
C LYS A 486 -55.53 8.56 22.13
N GLU A 487 -55.28 9.50 23.06
CA GLU A 487 -54.96 10.89 22.75
C GLU A 487 -53.49 11.12 22.43
N ALA A 488 -52.64 10.09 22.55
CA ALA A 488 -51.21 10.23 22.30
C ALA A 488 -50.94 10.52 20.80
N GLU A 489 -50.17 11.56 20.53
CA GLU A 489 -49.68 11.94 19.21
C GLU A 489 -48.20 11.64 19.04
N ILE A 490 -47.48 11.57 20.17
CA ILE A 490 -46.03 11.38 20.20
C ILE A 490 -45.69 10.24 21.16
N ILE A 491 -44.83 9.32 20.71
CA ILE A 491 -44.21 8.28 21.55
C ILE A 491 -42.79 8.78 21.89
N ALA A 492 -42.43 8.78 23.16
CA ALA A 492 -41.09 9.02 23.62
C ALA A 492 -40.51 7.75 24.25
N VAL A 493 -39.27 7.39 23.98
CA VAL A 493 -38.61 6.21 24.55
C VAL A 493 -37.41 6.62 25.38
N ILE A 494 -37.36 6.10 26.58
CA ILE A 494 -36.24 6.31 27.52
C ILE A 494 -35.85 4.97 28.14
N ASP A 495 -34.57 4.66 28.14
CA ASP A 495 -34.05 3.48 28.81
C ASP A 495 -34.10 3.64 30.34
N ALA A 496 -34.15 2.54 31.05
CA ALA A 496 -34.42 2.45 32.48
C ALA A 496 -33.34 3.11 33.38
N ASP A 497 -32.20 3.43 32.84
CA ASP A 497 -31.03 4.02 33.52
C ASP A 497 -30.75 5.49 33.15
N TYR A 498 -31.64 6.12 32.37
CA TYR A 498 -31.51 7.51 31.95
C TYR A 498 -32.21 8.50 32.85
N VAL A 499 -31.60 9.64 33.04
CA VAL A 499 -32.16 10.77 33.84
C VAL A 499 -32.33 11.96 32.90
N VAL A 500 -33.57 12.41 32.73
CA VAL A 500 -33.90 13.54 31.87
C VAL A 500 -33.99 14.85 32.60
N GLU A 501 -33.65 15.95 31.94
CA GLU A 501 -33.88 17.28 32.42
C GLU A 501 -35.37 17.67 32.37
N SER A 502 -35.84 18.47 33.33
CA SER A 502 -37.26 18.81 33.44
C SER A 502 -37.88 19.53 32.22
N PRO A 503 -37.17 20.32 31.40
CA PRO A 503 -37.74 20.96 30.22
C PRO A 503 -37.74 20.07 28.97
N TRP A 504 -37.21 18.85 29.00
CA TRP A 504 -37.01 17.98 27.86
C TRP A 504 -38.17 17.94 26.84
N LEU A 505 -39.41 17.72 27.30
CA LEU A 505 -40.59 17.74 26.42
C LEU A 505 -40.95 19.15 25.95
N VAL A 506 -40.81 20.16 26.82
CA VAL A 506 -41.13 21.55 26.48
C VAL A 506 -40.26 22.07 25.34
N ASP A 507 -38.99 21.67 25.35
CA ASP A 507 -38.01 22.16 24.37
C ASP A 507 -38.10 21.43 23.03
N LEU A 508 -38.51 20.16 23.01
CA LEU A 508 -38.44 19.32 21.80
C LEU A 508 -39.78 19.05 21.12
N VAL A 509 -40.89 19.00 21.87
CA VAL A 509 -42.23 18.74 21.30
C VAL A 509 -42.64 19.78 20.24
N PRO A 510 -42.33 21.07 20.37
CA PRO A 510 -42.68 22.06 19.34
C PRO A 510 -42.11 21.76 17.94
N LEU A 511 -41.07 20.95 17.81
CA LEU A 511 -40.53 20.54 16.51
C LEU A 511 -41.52 19.68 15.70
N PHE A 512 -42.48 19.03 16.37
CA PHE A 512 -43.54 18.27 15.72
C PHE A 512 -44.67 19.14 15.14
N ASP A 513 -44.63 20.46 15.25
CA ASP A 513 -45.58 21.34 14.54
C ASP A 513 -45.42 21.23 13.02
N ASP A 514 -44.20 20.89 12.54
CA ASP A 514 -44.02 20.48 11.16
C ASP A 514 -44.50 19.03 10.96
N PRO A 515 -45.54 18.79 10.13
CA PRO A 515 -46.05 17.43 9.92
C PRO A 515 -45.07 16.47 9.26
N LYS A 516 -44.01 16.96 8.64
CA LYS A 516 -42.94 16.15 8.06
C LYS A 516 -41.97 15.63 9.12
N VAL A 517 -41.92 16.24 10.29
CA VAL A 517 -41.05 15.78 11.37
C VAL A 517 -41.69 14.54 12.02
N ALA A 518 -41.02 13.41 11.86
CA ALA A 518 -41.42 12.16 12.48
C ALA A 518 -40.53 11.77 13.66
N ILE A 519 -39.29 12.24 13.71
CA ILE A 519 -38.31 11.88 14.73
C ILE A 519 -37.68 13.15 15.34
N VAL A 520 -37.57 13.18 16.66
CA VAL A 520 -36.77 14.15 17.39
C VAL A 520 -35.87 13.39 18.38
N GLN A 521 -34.58 13.54 18.25
CA GLN A 521 -33.59 12.83 19.04
C GLN A 521 -32.79 13.84 19.90
N ALA A 522 -32.63 13.57 21.18
CA ALA A 522 -31.80 14.38 22.07
C ALA A 522 -30.40 13.77 22.25
N PRO A 523 -29.37 14.60 22.52
CA PRO A 523 -28.04 14.11 22.85
C PRO A 523 -28.02 13.33 24.17
N GLN A 524 -26.95 12.55 24.36
CA GLN A 524 -26.70 11.74 25.54
C GLN A 524 -25.34 12.09 26.13
N ASP A 525 -25.24 12.04 27.46
CA ASP A 525 -24.02 12.31 28.20
C ASP A 525 -23.90 11.42 29.44
N HIS A 526 -22.69 11.12 29.88
CA HIS A 526 -22.44 10.36 31.11
C HIS A 526 -22.45 11.24 32.33
N ARG A 527 -23.29 10.94 33.31
CA ARG A 527 -23.42 11.72 34.57
C ARG A 527 -22.16 11.68 35.45
N ASP A 528 -21.37 10.64 35.31
CA ASP A 528 -20.18 10.35 36.12
C ASP A 528 -18.86 10.52 35.32
N GLY A 529 -18.90 11.26 34.22
CA GLY A 529 -17.76 11.50 33.34
C GLY A 529 -16.52 12.06 34.03
N ASP A 530 -16.72 12.86 35.12
CA ASP A 530 -15.63 13.51 35.83
C ASP A 530 -15.02 12.66 36.97
N GLU A 531 -15.54 11.46 37.25
CA GLU A 531 -15.09 10.65 38.40
C GLU A 531 -13.72 9.98 38.19
N SER A 532 -13.33 9.74 36.94
CA SER A 532 -12.03 9.13 36.60
C SER A 532 -11.58 9.48 35.19
N ILE A 533 -10.26 9.35 34.91
CA ILE A 533 -9.70 9.55 33.56
C ILE A 533 -10.34 8.63 32.53
N LEU A 534 -10.66 7.39 32.91
CA LEU A 534 -11.32 6.44 32.00
C LEU A 534 -12.74 6.89 31.66
N LYS A 535 -13.53 7.30 32.67
CA LYS A 535 -14.89 7.81 32.45
C LYS A 535 -14.88 9.11 31.65
N ALA A 536 -13.93 10.01 31.91
CA ALA A 536 -13.74 11.22 31.10
C ALA A 536 -13.41 10.91 29.65
N ALA A 537 -12.58 9.90 29.39
CA ALA A 537 -12.27 9.47 28.03
C ALA A 537 -13.49 8.84 27.32
N MET A 538 -14.30 8.05 28.02
CA MET A 538 -15.56 7.50 27.49
C MET A 538 -16.55 8.62 27.19
N ASN A 539 -16.66 9.62 28.06
CA ASN A 539 -17.53 10.77 27.83
C ASN A 539 -17.07 11.62 26.64
N ALA A 540 -15.76 11.78 26.45
CA ALA A 540 -15.21 12.46 25.27
C ALA A 540 -15.50 11.72 23.97
N GLU A 541 -15.58 10.39 23.97
CA GLU A 541 -16.00 9.59 22.82
C GLU A 541 -17.48 9.86 22.48
N TYR A 542 -18.35 9.90 23.49
CA TYR A 542 -19.76 10.29 23.35
C TYR A 542 -19.92 11.69 22.78
N ALA A 543 -19.19 12.67 23.30
CA ALA A 543 -19.19 14.03 22.78
C ALA A 543 -18.78 14.09 21.29
N GLY A 544 -17.79 13.32 20.89
CA GLY A 544 -17.39 13.20 19.48
C GLY A 544 -18.51 12.68 18.57
N PHE A 545 -19.30 11.73 19.08
CA PHE A 545 -20.44 11.19 18.35
C PHE A 545 -21.67 12.14 18.39
N PHE A 546 -22.10 12.58 19.58
CA PHE A 546 -23.33 13.34 19.77
C PHE A 546 -23.16 14.81 19.43
N ASP A 547 -22.09 15.47 19.91
CA ASP A 547 -21.93 16.92 19.79
C ASP A 547 -21.30 17.35 18.46
N ILE A 548 -20.72 16.40 17.70
CA ILE A 548 -20.11 16.67 16.40
C ILE A 548 -20.80 15.86 15.30
N GLY A 549 -20.72 14.55 15.38
CA GLY A 549 -21.17 13.69 14.30
C GLY A 549 -22.67 13.71 14.06
N MET A 550 -23.49 13.73 15.13
CA MET A 550 -24.95 13.78 15.00
C MET A 550 -25.44 15.15 14.54
N ILE A 551 -24.78 16.24 14.96
CA ILE A 551 -25.10 17.59 14.48
C ILE A 551 -24.84 17.70 12.97
N ASP A 552 -23.70 17.19 12.49
CA ASP A 552 -23.41 17.21 11.05
C ASP A 552 -24.39 16.35 10.24
N ARG A 553 -24.76 15.17 10.75
CA ARG A 553 -25.79 14.31 10.13
C ARG A 553 -27.17 14.92 10.14
N ASN A 554 -27.50 15.73 11.17
CA ASN A 554 -28.77 16.45 11.22
C ASN A 554 -28.91 17.41 10.04
N GLU A 555 -27.83 18.07 9.59
CA GLU A 555 -27.83 18.95 8.42
C GLU A 555 -28.29 18.23 7.13
N GLU A 556 -27.96 16.95 7.01
CA GLU A 556 -28.25 16.13 5.83
C GLU A 556 -29.52 15.24 6.02
N ASN A 557 -30.28 15.42 7.11
CA ASN A 557 -31.39 14.55 7.50
C ASN A 557 -31.01 13.05 7.58
N ALA A 558 -29.83 12.76 8.09
CA ALA A 558 -29.23 11.43 8.12
C ALA A 558 -28.76 11.02 9.53
N ILE A 559 -29.49 11.44 10.57
CA ILE A 559 -29.16 11.07 11.95
C ILE A 559 -29.30 9.55 12.14
N VAL A 560 -28.50 9.01 13.03
CA VAL A 560 -28.66 7.62 13.50
C VAL A 560 -29.65 7.66 14.66
N VAL A 561 -30.80 7.06 14.47
CA VAL A 561 -31.83 7.02 15.52
C VAL A 561 -31.40 6.05 16.61
N HIS A 562 -31.45 6.50 17.86
CA HIS A 562 -31.11 5.69 19.06
C HIS A 562 -32.36 5.32 19.81
N GLY A 563 -32.32 4.15 20.46
CA GLY A 563 -33.44 3.56 21.21
C GLY A 563 -33.77 4.23 22.54
N THR A 564 -33.13 5.36 22.84
CA THR A 564 -33.39 6.15 24.06
C THR A 564 -33.29 7.64 23.75
N MET A 565 -33.89 8.49 24.56
CA MET A 565 -33.96 9.94 24.36
C MET A 565 -34.52 10.34 22.97
N VAL A 566 -35.40 9.49 22.42
CA VAL A 566 -36.02 9.67 21.12
C VAL A 566 -37.54 9.89 21.27
N MET A 567 -38.06 10.80 20.46
CA MET A 567 -39.49 11.01 20.28
C MET A 567 -39.86 10.70 18.84
N VAL A 568 -40.99 10.02 18.66
CA VAL A 568 -41.47 9.61 17.33
C VAL A 568 -42.94 9.98 17.21
N ARG A 569 -43.35 10.59 16.08
CA ARG A 569 -44.74 10.84 15.73
C ARG A 569 -45.49 9.52 15.60
N LEU A 570 -46.53 9.30 16.44
CA LEU A 570 -47.26 8.03 16.49
C LEU A 570 -47.87 7.67 15.14
N SER A 571 -48.48 8.64 14.43
CA SER A 571 -49.09 8.36 13.11
C SER A 571 -48.07 7.90 12.08
N ALA A 572 -46.88 8.51 12.01
CA ALA A 572 -45.82 8.09 11.12
C ALA A 572 -45.23 6.71 11.51
N MET A 573 -45.06 6.45 12.82
CA MET A 573 -44.65 5.13 13.32
C MET A 573 -45.62 4.01 12.92
N MET A 574 -46.91 4.27 13.05
CA MET A 574 -47.94 3.30 12.67
C MET A 574 -48.02 3.08 11.15
N GLU A 575 -47.79 4.09 10.37
CA GLU A 575 -47.72 4.00 8.90
C GLU A 575 -46.63 3.04 8.42
N VAL A 576 -45.47 3.05 9.08
CA VAL A 576 -44.34 2.18 8.73
C VAL A 576 -44.35 0.84 9.48
N GLY A 577 -45.40 0.53 10.33
CA GLY A 577 -45.62 -0.78 10.94
C GLY A 577 -45.04 -0.96 12.37
N GLY A 578 -44.71 0.12 13.09
CA GLY A 578 -44.23 0.06 14.49
C GLY A 578 -42.79 -0.42 14.63
N TRP A 579 -42.44 -0.94 15.80
CA TRP A 579 -41.06 -1.43 16.09
C TRP A 579 -40.83 -2.80 15.43
N GLY A 580 -39.69 -2.92 14.69
CA GLY A 580 -39.28 -4.20 14.07
C GLY A 580 -38.80 -5.19 15.13
N THR A 581 -39.35 -6.43 15.11
CA THR A 581 -38.99 -7.48 16.09
C THR A 581 -38.03 -8.52 15.55
N ASP A 582 -37.59 -8.37 14.33
CA ASP A 582 -36.68 -9.25 13.58
C ASP A 582 -35.21 -8.78 13.63
N THR A 583 -34.96 -7.65 14.27
CA THR A 583 -33.63 -7.04 14.46
C THR A 583 -33.41 -6.70 15.95
N ILE A 584 -32.12 -6.56 16.33
CA ILE A 584 -31.72 -6.07 17.66
C ILE A 584 -31.44 -4.55 17.67
N VAL A 585 -31.54 -3.87 16.52
CA VAL A 585 -31.37 -2.43 16.31
C VAL A 585 -32.68 -1.82 15.82
N GLU A 586 -33.75 -2.08 16.56
CA GLU A 586 -35.13 -1.70 16.24
C GLU A 586 -35.32 -0.19 16.04
N ASP A 587 -34.49 0.60 16.70
CA ASP A 587 -34.46 2.06 16.67
C ASP A 587 -33.93 2.59 15.35
N SER A 588 -32.74 2.16 14.96
CA SER A 588 -32.10 2.57 13.71
C SER A 588 -32.86 2.04 12.49
N GLU A 589 -33.43 0.83 12.59
CA GLU A 589 -34.27 0.22 11.57
C GLU A 589 -35.58 1.01 11.37
N LEU A 590 -36.25 1.42 12.45
CA LEU A 590 -37.43 2.28 12.40
C LEU A 590 -37.07 3.64 11.76
N GLY A 591 -35.93 4.21 12.14
CA GLY A 591 -35.43 5.47 11.57
C GLY A 591 -35.28 5.38 10.06
N LEU A 592 -34.67 4.30 9.54
CA LEU A 592 -34.53 4.08 8.11
C LEU A 592 -35.88 4.00 7.37
N ARG A 593 -36.87 3.24 7.91
CA ARG A 593 -38.21 3.13 7.32
C ARG A 593 -38.92 4.49 7.28
N LEU A 594 -38.76 5.33 8.31
CA LEU A 594 -39.34 6.66 8.34
C LEU A 594 -38.68 7.60 7.32
N PHE A 595 -37.35 7.52 7.14
CA PHE A 595 -36.64 8.27 6.10
C PHE A 595 -37.03 7.80 4.69
N GLU A 596 -37.18 6.51 4.46
CA GLU A 596 -37.69 5.95 3.19
C GLU A 596 -39.13 6.40 2.88
N ALA A 597 -39.96 6.59 3.90
CA ALA A 597 -41.30 7.14 3.76
C ALA A 597 -41.32 8.68 3.51
N GLY A 598 -40.16 9.32 3.52
CA GLY A 598 -39.99 10.75 3.21
C GLY A 598 -40.12 11.68 4.41
N TYR A 599 -40.12 11.15 5.63
CA TYR A 599 -40.10 11.95 6.85
C TYR A 599 -38.74 12.56 7.14
N ILE A 600 -38.73 13.57 7.99
CA ILE A 600 -37.51 14.21 8.47
C ILE A 600 -37.32 14.03 9.97
N ALA A 601 -36.07 14.07 10.38
CA ALA A 601 -35.67 14.05 11.77
C ALA A 601 -35.03 15.36 12.22
N HIS A 602 -35.10 15.66 13.49
CA HIS A 602 -34.31 16.70 14.17
C HIS A 602 -33.46 16.14 15.29
N TYR A 603 -32.29 16.78 15.46
CA TYR A 603 -31.37 16.44 16.55
C TYR A 603 -30.98 17.71 17.32
#